data_f1c78022bba43837792cb172d650db94
#
_entry.id   f1c78022bba43837792cb172d650db94
#
_cell.length_a   1.000
_cell.length_b   1.000
_cell.length_c   1.000
_cell.angle_alpha   90.00
_cell.angle_beta   90.00
_cell.angle_gamma   90.00
#
_symmetry.space_group_name_H-M   'P 1'
#
loop_
_entity.id
_entity.type
_entity.pdbx_description
1 polymer ?
#
loop_
_entity_poly.entity_id
_entity_poly.type
_entity_poly.pdbx_seq_one_letter_code
_entity_poly.pdbx_strand_id
1 'polypeptide(L)'
;MPWGTRTSQLALEKVISGGQTGADQGGLEAARRAGIPTGGFAPEGFLTEDGPQPELGTRYGLTEGPGGYDDRTIRNVRAADATVLFARKPGSDGTRLTLETLARLGKPHIVNPTPAELRAFLVEHRVRILNVAGNRESLAPGLAAEVEHGLFTAFTALD
;
A
#
# COMPACT_ATOMS: atom_id res chain seq x y z
N MET A 1 -2.13 -30.65 9.40
CA MET A 1 -1.44 -30.63 8.92
C MET A 1 -0.44 -29.63 8.70
N PRO A 2 0.52 -29.86 8.81
CA PRO A 2 1.57 -28.89 8.86
C PRO A 2 1.82 -28.14 7.59
N TRP A 3 1.55 -28.69 6.46
CA TRP A 3 1.80 -27.95 5.24
C TRP A 3 0.88 -26.75 5.07
N GLY A 4 -0.33 -26.84 5.53
CA GLY A 4 -1.24 -25.70 5.49
C GLY A 4 -0.78 -24.54 6.32
N THR A 5 -0.13 -24.80 7.46
CA THR A 5 0.30 -23.74 8.34
C THR A 5 1.58 -23.06 7.89
N ARG A 6 2.36 -23.69 7.03
CA ARG A 6 3.64 -23.11 6.60
C ARG A 6 3.50 -21.91 5.68
N THR A 7 2.37 -21.78 5.00
CA THR A 7 2.11 -20.63 4.15
C THR A 7 1.37 -19.52 4.88
N SER A 8 1.08 -19.73 6.18
CA SER A 8 0.16 -18.87 6.92
C SER A 8 0.81 -18.04 8.02
N GLN A 9 2.12 -17.76 7.93
CA GLN A 9 2.71 -16.87 8.91
C GLN A 9 2.25 -15.42 8.76
N LEU A 10 1.78 -15.06 7.57
CA LEU A 10 1.22 -13.74 7.38
C LEU A 10 -0.20 -13.70 7.93
N ALA A 11 -0.44 -12.74 8.80
CA ALA A 11 -1.79 -12.43 9.30
C ALA A 11 -2.53 -11.52 8.33
N LEU A 12 -1.95 -11.19 7.19
CA LEU A 12 -2.45 -10.18 6.26
C LEU A 12 -3.82 -10.55 5.70
N GLU A 13 -4.79 -9.66 5.90
CA GLU A 13 -6.17 -9.84 5.47
C GLU A 13 -6.57 -8.88 4.37
N LYS A 14 -5.91 -7.73 4.28
CA LYS A 14 -6.30 -6.69 3.34
C LYS A 14 -5.14 -5.75 3.06
N VAL A 15 -5.06 -5.29 1.82
CA VAL A 15 -4.12 -4.25 1.41
C VAL A 15 -4.91 -3.03 0.97
N ILE A 16 -4.58 -1.87 1.49
CA ILE A 16 -5.25 -0.62 1.13
C ILE A 16 -4.25 0.38 0.56
N SER A 17 -4.74 1.33 -0.19
CA SER A 17 -3.94 2.46 -0.66
C SER A 17 -4.86 3.59 -1.12
N GLY A 18 -4.25 4.71 -1.50
CA GLY A 18 -4.99 5.87 -1.99
C GLY A 18 -5.29 5.86 -3.48
N GLY A 19 -4.78 4.89 -4.21
CA GLY A 19 -5.07 4.75 -5.63
C GLY A 19 -4.28 5.64 -6.56
N GLN A 20 -3.28 6.39 -6.08
CA GLN A 20 -2.43 7.18 -6.95
C GLN A 20 -1.60 6.27 -7.85
N THR A 21 -1.16 6.79 -9.00
CA THR A 21 -0.21 6.08 -9.86
C THR A 21 1.06 5.74 -9.07
N GLY A 22 1.85 4.84 -9.57
CA GLY A 22 3.10 4.46 -8.91
C GLY A 22 2.90 3.46 -7.79
N ALA A 23 3.43 3.76 -6.60
CA ALA A 23 3.44 2.83 -5.48
C ALA A 23 2.04 2.35 -5.09
N ASP A 24 1.07 3.26 -5.00
CA ASP A 24 -0.29 2.91 -4.58
C ASP A 24 -0.91 1.85 -5.49
N GLN A 25 -0.91 2.10 -6.80
CA GLN A 25 -1.52 1.18 -7.75
C GLN A 25 -0.72 -0.11 -7.89
N GLY A 26 0.60 -0.03 -7.78
CA GLY A 26 1.44 -1.22 -7.76
C GLY A 26 1.09 -2.15 -6.61
N GLY A 27 0.86 -1.58 -5.43
CA GLY A 27 0.47 -2.34 -4.26
C GLY A 27 -0.90 -2.99 -4.39
N LEU A 28 -1.86 -2.27 -4.93
CA LEU A 28 -3.20 -2.80 -5.15
C LEU A 28 -3.18 -3.97 -6.14
N GLU A 29 -2.44 -3.81 -7.23
CA GLU A 29 -2.38 -4.88 -8.23
C GLU A 29 -1.65 -6.11 -7.71
N ALA A 30 -0.59 -5.93 -6.93
CA ALA A 30 0.12 -7.06 -6.31
C ALA A 30 -0.81 -7.86 -5.40
N ALA A 31 -1.57 -7.17 -4.56
CA ALA A 31 -2.50 -7.82 -3.65
C ALA A 31 -3.60 -8.56 -4.40
N ARG A 32 -4.17 -7.91 -5.43
CA ARG A 32 -5.20 -8.54 -6.25
C ARG A 32 -4.69 -9.83 -6.89
N ARG A 33 -3.48 -9.78 -7.45
CA ARG A 33 -2.87 -10.97 -8.07
C ARG A 33 -2.59 -12.07 -7.05
N ALA A 34 -2.28 -11.69 -5.82
CA ALA A 34 -2.02 -12.65 -4.74
C ALA A 34 -3.29 -13.16 -4.08
N GLY A 35 -4.47 -12.70 -4.51
CA GLY A 35 -5.74 -13.12 -3.92
C GLY A 35 -6.06 -12.47 -2.60
N ILE A 36 -5.40 -11.35 -2.27
CA ILE A 36 -5.64 -10.62 -1.02
C ILE A 36 -6.65 -9.50 -1.30
N PRO A 37 -7.69 -9.38 -0.48
CA PRO A 37 -8.68 -8.30 -0.63
C PRO A 37 -8.03 -6.92 -0.62
N THR A 38 -8.57 -6.01 -1.43
CA THR A 38 -8.06 -4.64 -1.56
C THR A 38 -9.12 -3.62 -1.23
N GLY A 39 -8.70 -2.39 -0.95
CA GLY A 39 -9.58 -1.28 -0.66
C GLY A 39 -8.78 -0.03 -0.33
N GLY A 40 -9.39 0.83 0.46
CA GLY A 40 -8.76 2.09 0.87
C GLY A 40 -9.59 3.29 0.45
N PHE A 41 -9.06 4.47 0.75
CA PHE A 41 -9.75 5.74 0.47
C PHE A 41 -9.02 6.47 -0.65
N ALA A 42 -9.74 6.78 -1.73
CA ALA A 42 -9.26 7.60 -2.83
C ALA A 42 -9.73 9.05 -2.65
N PRO A 43 -9.08 10.02 -3.31
CA PRO A 43 -9.61 11.38 -3.32
C PRO A 43 -10.97 11.45 -3.99
N GLU A 44 -11.70 12.53 -3.75
CA GLU A 44 -12.99 12.77 -4.41
C GLU A 44 -12.82 12.65 -5.92
N GLY A 45 -13.74 11.95 -6.57
CA GLY A 45 -13.70 11.70 -8.01
C GLY A 45 -12.67 10.66 -8.42
N PHE A 46 -12.09 9.91 -7.50
CA PHE A 46 -11.02 8.96 -7.79
C PHE A 46 -9.86 9.62 -8.55
N LEU A 47 -9.53 10.84 -8.12
CA LEU A 47 -8.54 11.65 -8.82
C LEU A 47 -7.14 11.09 -8.65
N THR A 48 -6.40 11.03 -9.76
CA THR A 48 -4.99 10.69 -9.80
C THR A 48 -4.26 11.76 -10.60
N GLU A 49 -2.92 11.68 -10.67
CA GLU A 49 -2.16 12.60 -11.51
C GLU A 49 -2.53 12.49 -13.00
N ASP A 50 -3.10 11.34 -13.41
CA ASP A 50 -3.54 11.11 -14.78
C ASP A 50 -5.03 11.42 -14.95
N GLY A 51 -5.65 12.06 -13.99
CA GLY A 51 -7.07 12.39 -13.99
C GLY A 51 -7.91 11.39 -13.21
N PRO A 52 -9.24 11.52 -13.28
CA PRO A 52 -10.14 10.62 -12.58
C PRO A 52 -10.03 9.17 -13.09
N GLN A 53 -9.98 8.21 -12.18
CA GLN A 53 -9.93 6.78 -12.53
C GLN A 53 -10.98 6.02 -11.72
N PRO A 54 -12.26 6.09 -12.13
CA PRO A 54 -13.35 5.44 -11.37
C PRO A 54 -13.20 3.92 -11.30
N GLU A 55 -12.44 3.30 -12.18
CA GLU A 55 -12.15 1.88 -12.13
C GLU A 55 -11.39 1.49 -10.85
N LEU A 56 -10.80 2.44 -10.12
CA LEU A 56 -10.20 2.14 -8.82
C LEU A 56 -11.25 1.61 -7.83
N GLY A 57 -12.47 2.10 -7.94
CA GLY A 57 -13.58 1.61 -7.12
C GLY A 57 -14.03 0.22 -7.54
N THR A 58 -14.22 -0.01 -8.84
CA THR A 58 -14.74 -1.28 -9.34
C THR A 58 -13.69 -2.39 -9.34
N ARG A 59 -12.43 -2.05 -9.60
CA ARG A 59 -11.36 -3.04 -9.69
C ARG A 59 -10.77 -3.38 -8.32
N TYR A 60 -10.58 -2.39 -7.47
CA TYR A 60 -9.88 -2.58 -6.19
C TYR A 60 -10.73 -2.28 -4.97
N GLY A 61 -11.97 -1.88 -5.14
CA GLY A 61 -12.85 -1.63 -4.02
C GLY A 61 -12.55 -0.36 -3.23
N LEU A 62 -11.86 0.63 -3.83
CA LEU A 62 -11.62 1.88 -3.14
C LEU A 62 -12.92 2.67 -3.00
N THR A 63 -12.98 3.45 -1.92
CA THR A 63 -14.08 4.36 -1.65
C THR A 63 -13.58 5.78 -1.83
N GLU A 64 -14.23 6.60 -2.65
CA GLU A 64 -13.84 7.99 -2.74
C GLU A 64 -14.27 8.74 -1.50
N GLY A 65 -13.39 9.60 -1.00
CA GLY A 65 -13.69 10.43 0.15
C GLY A 65 -14.05 11.84 -0.30
N PRO A 66 -14.48 12.71 0.64
CA PRO A 66 -14.86 14.09 0.32
C PRO A 66 -13.67 15.02 0.15
N GLY A 67 -12.46 14.58 0.46
CA GLY A 67 -11.28 15.43 0.43
C GLY A 67 -10.35 15.11 -0.72
N GLY A 68 -9.22 15.82 -0.75
CA GLY A 68 -8.18 15.62 -1.75
C GLY A 68 -7.13 14.62 -1.31
N TYR A 69 -5.91 14.80 -1.85
CA TYR A 69 -4.81 13.87 -1.61
C TYR A 69 -4.39 13.78 -0.14
N ASP A 70 -4.35 14.90 0.57
CA ASP A 70 -3.94 14.92 1.96
C ASP A 70 -4.92 14.16 2.85
N ASP A 71 -6.20 14.37 2.63
CA ASP A 71 -7.25 13.72 3.42
C ASP A 71 -7.18 12.20 3.24
N ARG A 72 -7.06 11.72 2.01
CA ARG A 72 -7.01 10.27 1.77
C ARG A 72 -5.74 9.64 2.33
N THR A 73 -4.61 10.38 2.32
CA THR A 73 -3.37 9.89 2.91
C THR A 73 -3.54 9.63 4.40
N ILE A 74 -4.13 10.61 5.11
CA ILE A 74 -4.35 10.50 6.55
C ILE A 74 -5.32 9.36 6.85
N ARG A 75 -6.41 9.25 6.08
CA ARG A 75 -7.40 8.18 6.30
C ARG A 75 -6.81 6.79 6.12
N ASN A 76 -5.98 6.59 5.09
CA ASN A 76 -5.39 5.29 4.85
C ASN A 76 -4.39 4.90 5.93
N VAL A 77 -3.55 5.84 6.36
CA VAL A 77 -2.61 5.56 7.47
C VAL A 77 -3.39 5.18 8.73
N ARG A 78 -4.47 5.91 9.01
CA ARG A 78 -5.27 5.66 10.21
C ARG A 78 -5.98 4.30 10.16
N ALA A 79 -6.45 3.89 8.99
CA ALA A 79 -7.21 2.66 8.84
C ALA A 79 -6.34 1.41 8.86
N ALA A 80 -5.05 1.52 8.60
CA ALA A 80 -4.14 0.38 8.52
C ALA A 80 -3.43 0.11 9.83
N ASP A 81 -2.95 -1.11 10.00
CA ASP A 81 -2.10 -1.47 11.14
C ASP A 81 -0.68 -0.97 10.92
N ALA A 82 -0.24 -0.93 9.68
CA ALA A 82 1.11 -0.51 9.31
C ALA A 82 1.12 -0.01 7.88
N THR A 83 2.20 0.71 7.52
CA THR A 83 2.38 1.23 6.17
C THR A 83 3.74 0.84 5.62
N VAL A 84 3.77 0.41 4.35
CA VAL A 84 5.00 0.27 3.60
C VAL A 84 5.08 1.40 2.58
N LEU A 85 6.25 2.07 2.51
CA LEU A 85 6.48 3.17 1.58
C LEU A 85 7.52 2.78 0.55
N PHE A 86 7.24 3.10 -0.71
CA PHE A 86 8.21 2.95 -1.80
C PHE A 86 8.46 4.32 -2.39
N ALA A 87 9.61 4.90 -2.11
CA ALA A 87 9.90 6.27 -2.49
C ALA A 87 11.35 6.40 -2.96
N ARG A 88 11.55 6.61 -4.27
CA ARG A 88 12.85 6.98 -4.81
C ARG A 88 13.15 8.44 -4.49
N LYS A 89 12.11 9.23 -4.26
CA LYS A 89 12.19 10.64 -3.87
C LYS A 89 11.50 10.83 -2.53
N PRO A 90 12.19 10.53 -1.43
CA PRO A 90 11.57 10.55 -0.10
C PRO A 90 11.19 11.94 0.39
N GLY A 91 11.71 12.99 -0.24
CA GLY A 91 11.37 14.37 0.12
C GLY A 91 10.10 14.91 -0.53
N SER A 92 9.37 14.10 -1.30
CA SER A 92 8.13 14.58 -1.91
C SER A 92 7.09 14.90 -0.84
N ASP A 93 6.14 15.80 -1.16
CA ASP A 93 5.13 16.24 -0.20
C ASP A 93 4.27 15.08 0.30
N GLY A 94 3.88 14.18 -0.58
CA GLY A 94 3.06 13.03 -0.21
C GLY A 94 3.77 12.08 0.74
N THR A 95 5.05 11.79 0.49
CA THR A 95 5.84 10.93 1.35
C THR A 95 6.05 11.58 2.72
N ARG A 96 6.34 12.88 2.74
CA ARG A 96 6.52 13.62 3.99
C ARG A 96 5.26 13.60 4.83
N LEU A 97 4.10 13.84 4.22
CA LEU A 97 2.82 13.79 4.93
C LEU A 97 2.55 12.40 5.50
N THR A 98 2.83 11.37 4.73
CA THR A 98 2.65 9.99 5.19
C THR A 98 3.52 9.72 6.42
N LEU A 99 4.79 10.09 6.36
CA LEU A 99 5.71 9.87 7.49
C LEU A 99 5.31 10.68 8.73
N GLU A 100 4.89 11.93 8.54
CA GLU A 100 4.42 12.77 9.65
C GLU A 100 3.17 12.18 10.31
N THR A 101 2.25 11.66 9.49
CA THR A 101 1.03 11.06 10.01
C THR A 101 1.33 9.77 10.78
N LEU A 102 2.23 8.95 10.25
CA LEU A 102 2.66 7.71 10.91
C LEU A 102 3.28 8.01 12.29
N ALA A 103 4.13 9.02 12.35
CA ALA A 103 4.77 9.41 13.62
C ALA A 103 3.74 9.90 14.61
N ARG A 104 2.79 10.73 14.17
CA ARG A 104 1.75 11.27 15.04
C ARG A 104 0.85 10.18 15.61
N LEU A 105 0.53 9.17 14.78
CA LEU A 105 -0.38 8.10 15.21
C LEU A 105 0.35 6.91 15.83
N GLY A 106 1.68 6.92 15.84
CA GLY A 106 2.46 5.83 16.42
C GLY A 106 2.33 4.51 15.67
N LYS A 107 2.13 4.57 14.35
CA LYS A 107 1.95 3.37 13.54
C LYS A 107 3.28 2.83 13.02
N PRO A 108 3.47 1.50 13.02
CA PRO A 108 4.69 0.93 12.43
C PRO A 108 4.75 1.15 10.93
N HIS A 109 5.96 1.32 10.41
CA HIS A 109 6.16 1.48 8.97
C HIS A 109 7.55 1.01 8.56
N ILE A 110 7.73 0.79 7.25
CA ILE A 110 9.00 0.41 6.67
C ILE A 110 9.13 1.10 5.31
N VAL A 111 10.33 1.56 4.98
CA VAL A 111 10.60 2.32 3.76
C VAL A 111 11.53 1.54 2.85
N ASN A 112 11.13 1.39 1.59
CA ASN A 112 11.90 0.75 0.54
C ASN A 112 12.46 -0.63 0.93
N PRO A 113 11.63 -1.52 1.47
CA PRO A 113 12.12 -2.83 1.88
C PRO A 113 12.35 -3.74 0.67
N THR A 114 13.25 -4.71 0.83
CA THR A 114 13.27 -5.87 -0.06
C THR A 114 12.05 -6.74 0.26
N PRO A 115 11.66 -7.66 -0.65
CA PRO A 115 10.55 -8.57 -0.33
C PRO A 115 10.75 -9.36 0.97
N ALA A 116 11.97 -9.82 1.24
CA ALA A 116 12.26 -10.56 2.46
C ALA A 116 12.13 -9.67 3.70
N GLU A 117 12.62 -8.44 3.64
CA GLU A 117 12.47 -7.48 4.74
C GLU A 117 11.01 -7.14 5.01
N LEU A 118 10.23 -6.96 3.95
CA LEU A 118 8.82 -6.67 4.12
C LEU A 118 8.09 -7.85 4.76
N ARG A 119 8.37 -9.07 4.29
CA ARG A 119 7.73 -10.24 4.87
C ARG A 119 8.05 -10.37 6.37
N ALA A 120 9.31 -10.18 6.75
CA ALA A 120 9.70 -10.22 8.16
C ALA A 120 8.98 -9.14 8.97
N PHE A 121 8.84 -7.93 8.42
CA PHE A 121 8.12 -6.85 9.06
C PHE A 121 6.64 -7.19 9.28
N LEU A 122 6.00 -7.75 8.26
CA LEU A 122 4.58 -8.13 8.34
C LEU A 122 4.35 -9.20 9.42
N VAL A 123 5.26 -10.16 9.51
CA VAL A 123 5.18 -11.22 10.53
C VAL A 123 5.43 -10.63 11.93
N GLU A 124 6.48 -9.84 12.09
CA GLU A 124 6.85 -9.25 13.37
C GLU A 124 5.72 -8.42 13.97
N HIS A 125 5.10 -7.57 13.15
CA HIS A 125 4.05 -6.66 13.60
C HIS A 125 2.66 -7.25 13.48
N ARG A 126 2.54 -8.49 13.04
CA ARG A 126 1.25 -9.17 12.84
C ARG A 126 0.26 -8.30 12.08
N VAL A 127 0.71 -7.76 10.96
CA VAL A 127 -0.06 -6.81 10.17
C VAL A 127 -1.24 -7.51 9.51
N ARG A 128 -2.44 -7.01 9.78
CA ARG A 128 -3.68 -7.51 9.17
C ARG A 128 -4.11 -6.63 8.02
N ILE A 129 -4.02 -5.33 8.19
CA ILE A 129 -4.33 -4.36 7.14
C ILE A 129 -3.07 -3.55 6.87
N LEU A 130 -2.56 -3.67 5.65
CA LEU A 130 -1.35 -2.98 5.21
C LEU A 130 -1.71 -1.86 4.26
N ASN A 131 -1.24 -0.64 4.56
CA ASN A 131 -1.33 0.48 3.64
C ASN A 131 -0.07 0.53 2.78
N VAL A 132 -0.23 0.66 1.47
CA VAL A 132 0.89 0.85 0.54
C VAL A 132 0.88 2.30 0.07
N ALA A 133 1.99 2.99 0.24
CA ALA A 133 2.14 4.38 -0.14
C ALA A 133 3.50 4.61 -0.79
N GLY A 134 3.73 5.81 -1.30
CA GLY A 134 5.02 6.17 -1.88
C GLY A 134 4.89 7.16 -3.01
N ASN A 135 5.89 7.19 -3.89
CA ASN A 135 5.91 8.15 -4.98
C ASN A 135 4.88 7.78 -6.06
N ARG A 136 4.36 8.82 -6.72
CA ARG A 136 3.56 8.62 -7.92
C ARG A 136 4.47 8.30 -9.10
N GLU A 137 3.91 7.74 -10.15
CA GLU A 137 4.68 7.23 -11.29
C GLU A 137 5.54 8.31 -11.95
N SER A 138 5.03 9.53 -12.07
CA SER A 138 5.78 10.61 -12.73
C SER A 138 7.04 11.01 -11.98
N LEU A 139 7.08 10.84 -10.65
CA LEU A 139 8.26 11.10 -9.85
C LEU A 139 9.27 9.95 -9.88
N ALA A 140 8.79 8.75 -10.16
CA ALA A 140 9.62 7.55 -10.16
C ALA A 140 9.15 6.60 -11.27
N PRO A 141 9.48 6.88 -12.53
CA PRO A 141 9.03 6.05 -13.65
C PRO A 141 9.42 4.58 -13.49
N GLY A 142 8.46 3.69 -13.71
CA GLY A 142 8.64 2.26 -13.51
C GLY A 142 8.33 1.77 -12.11
N LEU A 143 7.99 2.66 -11.18
CA LEU A 143 7.78 2.31 -9.79
C LEU A 143 6.59 1.37 -9.59
N ALA A 144 5.48 1.59 -10.31
CA ALA A 144 4.31 0.72 -10.15
C ALA A 144 4.66 -0.74 -10.44
N ALA A 145 5.37 -1.01 -11.53
CA ALA A 145 5.77 -2.36 -11.88
C ALA A 145 6.75 -2.96 -10.86
N GLU A 146 7.68 -2.15 -10.38
CA GLU A 146 8.66 -2.57 -9.38
C GLU A 146 7.98 -2.95 -8.07
N VAL A 147 7.06 -2.11 -7.62
CA VAL A 147 6.30 -2.35 -6.39
C VAL A 147 5.42 -3.59 -6.54
N GLU A 148 4.73 -3.71 -7.66
CA GLU A 148 3.89 -4.87 -7.92
C GLU A 148 4.69 -6.16 -7.84
N HIS A 149 5.85 -6.21 -8.49
CA HIS A 149 6.70 -7.40 -8.46
C HIS A 149 7.20 -7.72 -7.05
N GLY A 150 7.72 -6.73 -6.36
CA GLY A 150 8.27 -6.92 -5.02
C GLY A 150 7.21 -7.34 -4.00
N LEU A 151 6.05 -6.71 -4.02
CA LEU A 151 4.98 -7.06 -3.10
C LEU A 151 4.38 -8.42 -3.42
N PHE A 152 4.19 -8.73 -4.70
CA PHE A 152 3.69 -10.06 -5.07
C PHE A 152 4.63 -11.13 -4.54
N THR A 153 5.94 -10.94 -4.69
CA THR A 153 6.95 -11.86 -4.16
C THR A 153 6.81 -11.98 -2.64
N ALA A 154 6.71 -10.87 -1.93
CA ALA A 154 6.59 -10.88 -0.47
C ALA A 154 5.32 -11.59 0.00
N PHE A 155 4.19 -11.34 -0.69
CA PHE A 155 2.89 -11.90 -0.28
C PHE A 155 2.76 -13.39 -0.57
N THR A 156 3.48 -13.90 -1.56
CA THR A 156 3.34 -15.28 -2.01
C THR A 156 4.52 -16.18 -1.64
N ALA A 157 5.53 -15.65 -0.96
CA ALA A 157 6.67 -16.45 -0.55
C ALA A 157 6.23 -17.51 0.47
N LEU A 158 6.82 -18.69 0.34
CA LEU A 158 6.60 -19.76 1.31
C LEU A 158 7.54 -19.61 2.50
N ASP A 159 7.08 -20.00 3.65
CA ASP A 159 7.88 -19.93 4.90
C ASP A 159 8.72 -21.17 5.13
#